data_da7938db112e2578e953bdabb594d261
#
_entry.id   da7938db112e2578e953bdabb594d261
#
_cell.length_a   1.000
_cell.length_b   1.000
_cell.length_c   1.000
_cell.angle_alpha   90.00
_cell.angle_beta   90.00
_cell.angle_gamma   90.00
#
_symmetry.space_group_name_H-M   'P 1'
#
loop_
_entity.id
_entity.type
_entity.pdbx_description
1 polymer ?
#
loop_
_entity_poly.entity_id
_entity_poly.type
_entity_poly.pdbx_seq_one_letter_code
_entity_poly.pdbx_strand_id
1 'polypeptide(L)'
;MADQERENQGGEPHPAQTNGKIEVRPRNWLVPVILLTLRECATYGYELMERTARFGFEAMNPGTLYRTLRNMEKDGLCESEWDTSGGGGPARRMYSITDAGEAYLQFWAEALEQYQRNMDTFFSLYTGKPPTQRNQQEDVG
;
A
#
# COMPACT_ATOMS: atom_id res chain seq x y z
N MET A 1 18.56 -25.71 38.81
CA MET A 1 18.86 -25.20 37.49
C MET A 1 17.62 -24.50 36.97
N ALA A 2 17.64 -23.19 37.03
CA ALA A 2 16.55 -22.43 36.49
C ALA A 2 16.77 -22.29 34.98
N ASP A 3 16.01 -22.99 34.18
CA ASP A 3 15.82 -22.66 32.82
C ASP A 3 15.06 -21.33 32.78
N GLN A 4 15.83 -20.28 32.62
CA GLN A 4 15.22 -19.04 32.22
C GLN A 4 14.76 -19.18 30.79
N GLU A 5 13.57 -19.73 30.66
CA GLU A 5 12.80 -19.44 29.48
C GLU A 5 12.65 -17.92 29.42
N ARG A 6 13.52 -17.30 28.64
CA ARG A 6 13.24 -15.98 28.17
C ARG A 6 12.02 -16.10 27.30
N GLU A 7 10.87 -15.92 27.90
CA GLU A 7 9.70 -15.58 27.14
C GLU A 7 10.09 -14.40 26.28
N ASN A 8 10.31 -14.71 25.03
CA ASN A 8 10.31 -13.70 24.00
C ASN A 8 8.90 -13.14 24.00
N GLN A 9 8.67 -12.21 24.91
CA GLN A 9 7.52 -11.34 24.78
C GLN A 9 7.78 -10.58 23.49
N GLY A 10 7.29 -11.16 22.39
CA GLY A 10 7.12 -10.46 21.15
C GLY A 10 6.25 -9.24 21.47
N GLY A 11 6.88 -8.17 21.90
CA GLY A 11 6.20 -6.91 22.07
C GLY A 11 5.53 -6.61 20.75
N GLU A 12 4.24 -6.41 20.79
CA GLU A 12 3.55 -5.83 19.65
C GLU A 12 4.35 -4.61 19.22
N PRO A 13 4.66 -4.49 17.92
CA PRO A 13 5.42 -3.35 17.47
C PRO A 13 4.65 -2.09 17.84
N HIS A 14 5.20 -1.31 18.74
CA HIS A 14 4.64 0.00 19.01
C HIS A 14 4.64 0.82 17.73
N PRO A 15 3.51 1.42 17.36
CA PRO A 15 3.48 2.28 16.20
C PRO A 15 4.54 3.36 16.37
N ALA A 16 5.37 3.52 15.34
CA ALA A 16 6.40 4.53 15.34
C ALA A 16 5.76 5.92 15.52
N GLN A 17 6.07 6.57 16.63
CA GLN A 17 5.61 7.92 16.87
C GLN A 17 6.59 8.89 16.21
N THR A 18 6.18 9.49 15.12
CA THR A 18 6.88 10.62 14.51
C THR A 18 6.06 11.89 14.75
N ASN A 19 6.63 12.87 15.47
CA ASN A 19 6.00 14.17 15.75
C ASN A 19 4.61 14.09 16.39
N GLY A 20 4.39 13.12 17.30
CA GLY A 20 3.12 12.96 17.98
C GLY A 20 2.00 12.37 17.10
N LYS A 21 2.32 11.97 15.88
CA LYS A 21 1.39 11.29 14.98
C LYS A 21 1.64 9.79 14.98
N ILE A 22 0.55 9.03 15.05
CA ILE A 22 0.58 7.58 14.89
C ILE A 22 0.37 7.27 13.41
N GLU A 23 1.31 6.56 12.79
CA GLU A 23 1.11 6.06 11.44
C GLU A 23 0.26 4.80 11.48
N VAL A 24 -0.91 4.87 10.86
CA VAL A 24 -1.82 3.73 10.74
C VAL A 24 -2.09 3.46 9.27
N ARG A 25 -1.80 2.24 8.85
CA ARG A 25 -2.08 1.80 7.49
C ARG A 25 -2.28 0.28 7.47
N PRO A 26 -3.05 -0.25 6.51
CA PRO A 26 -3.19 -1.68 6.36
C PRO A 26 -1.84 -2.35 6.09
N ARG A 27 -1.68 -3.56 6.60
CA ARG A 27 -0.47 -4.35 6.36
C ARG A 27 -0.36 -4.69 4.87
N ASN A 28 0.86 -4.60 4.33
CA ASN A 28 1.14 -4.85 2.91
C ASN A 28 0.36 -3.94 1.94
N TRP A 29 -0.02 -2.77 2.39
CA TRP A 29 -0.78 -1.77 1.64
C TRP A 29 -0.11 -1.35 0.33
N LEU A 30 1.23 -1.45 0.25
CA LEU A 30 1.98 -1.05 -0.94
C LEU A 30 1.60 -1.89 -2.17
N VAL A 31 1.34 -3.18 -2.01
CA VAL A 31 1.00 -4.07 -3.13
C VAL A 31 -0.26 -3.61 -3.87
N PRO A 32 -1.43 -3.44 -3.23
CA PRO A 32 -2.61 -2.96 -3.93
C PRO A 32 -2.46 -1.54 -4.49
N VAL A 33 -1.70 -0.68 -3.83
CA VAL A 33 -1.43 0.67 -4.32
C VAL A 33 -0.63 0.64 -5.62
N ILE A 34 0.40 -0.21 -5.71
CA ILE A 34 1.15 -0.41 -6.95
C ILE A 34 0.23 -0.98 -8.05
N LEU A 35 -0.56 -2.00 -7.73
CA LEU A 35 -1.48 -2.61 -8.70
C LEU A 35 -2.48 -1.59 -9.24
N LEU A 36 -3.05 -0.77 -8.39
CA LEU A 36 -3.98 0.27 -8.80
C LEU A 36 -3.31 1.29 -9.73
N THR A 37 -2.09 1.68 -9.42
CA THR A 37 -1.30 2.59 -10.25
C THR A 37 -1.00 1.98 -11.62
N LEU A 38 -0.59 0.72 -11.65
CA LEU A 38 -0.29 0.00 -12.90
C LEU A 38 -1.55 -0.26 -13.73
N ARG A 39 -2.71 -0.40 -13.09
CA ARG A 39 -4.00 -0.53 -13.78
C ARG A 39 -4.34 0.71 -14.60
N GLU A 40 -4.00 1.88 -14.11
CA GLU A 40 -4.21 3.13 -14.84
C GLU A 40 -3.33 3.21 -16.09
N CYS A 41 -2.05 2.89 -15.95
CA CYS A 41 -1.13 2.79 -17.07
C CYS A 41 0.16 2.07 -16.68
N ALA A 42 0.77 1.41 -17.65
CA ALA A 42 2.11 0.88 -17.49
C ALA A 42 3.09 2.03 -17.21
N THR A 43 4.04 1.81 -16.31
CA THR A 43 4.93 2.86 -15.88
C THR A 43 6.28 2.33 -15.39
N TYR A 44 7.24 3.24 -15.27
CA TYR A 44 8.58 2.93 -14.76
C TYR A 44 8.61 2.90 -13.24
N GLY A 45 9.58 2.16 -12.69
CA GLY A 45 9.71 2.04 -11.23
C GLY A 45 9.85 3.39 -10.51
N TYR A 46 10.60 4.34 -11.08
CA TYR A 46 10.79 5.64 -10.44
C TYR A 46 9.48 6.47 -10.41
N GLU A 47 8.63 6.34 -11.41
CA GLU A 47 7.32 7.02 -11.43
C GLU A 47 6.38 6.41 -10.39
N LEU A 48 6.50 5.11 -10.12
CA LEU A 48 5.70 4.47 -9.06
C LEU A 48 6.00 5.08 -7.69
N MET A 49 7.23 5.48 -7.43
CA MET A 49 7.56 6.16 -6.17
C MET A 49 6.80 7.47 -6.00
N GLU A 50 6.69 8.27 -7.05
CA GLU A 50 5.94 9.52 -7.01
C GLU A 50 4.44 9.28 -6.87
N ARG A 51 3.91 8.34 -7.63
CA ARG A 51 2.46 8.07 -7.64
C ARG A 51 1.97 7.42 -6.35
N THR A 52 2.79 6.57 -5.74
CA THR A 52 2.44 5.91 -4.48
C THR A 52 2.56 6.85 -3.27
N ALA A 53 3.28 7.95 -3.40
CA ALA A 53 3.44 8.92 -2.32
C ALA A 53 2.08 9.43 -1.78
N ARG A 54 1.12 9.65 -2.66
CA ARG A 54 -0.24 10.12 -2.28
C ARG A 54 -0.99 9.16 -1.35
N PHE A 55 -0.54 7.92 -1.24
CA PHE A 55 -1.15 6.90 -0.39
C PHE A 55 -0.44 6.72 0.95
N GLY A 56 0.40 7.67 1.33
CA GLY A 56 1.14 7.64 2.59
C GLY A 56 2.55 7.07 2.50
N PHE A 57 3.10 6.91 1.29
CA PHE A 57 4.44 6.36 1.07
C PHE A 57 5.48 7.44 0.73
N GLU A 58 5.34 8.64 1.24
CA GLU A 58 6.18 9.80 0.91
C GLU A 58 7.66 9.59 1.24
N ALA A 59 7.94 8.84 2.31
CA ALA A 59 9.29 8.58 2.78
C ALA A 59 9.75 7.14 2.49
N MET A 60 9.17 6.50 1.48
CA MET A 60 9.50 5.12 1.16
C MET A 60 10.92 5.00 0.60
N ASN A 61 11.66 4.03 1.11
CA ASN A 61 12.97 3.69 0.58
C ASN A 61 12.83 3.05 -0.82
N PRO A 62 13.59 3.49 -1.84
CA PRO A 62 13.56 2.87 -3.16
C PRO A 62 13.79 1.36 -3.15
N GLY A 63 14.65 0.87 -2.27
CA GLY A 63 14.88 -0.56 -2.10
C GLY A 63 13.63 -1.34 -1.73
N THR A 64 12.77 -0.76 -0.92
CA THR A 64 11.48 -1.36 -0.54
C THR A 64 10.55 -1.49 -1.75
N LEU A 65 10.45 -0.45 -2.55
CA LEU A 65 9.65 -0.48 -3.78
C LEU A 65 10.13 -1.56 -4.74
N TYR A 66 11.41 -1.58 -5.06
CA TYR A 66 11.96 -2.54 -6.03
C TYR A 66 11.91 -3.97 -5.53
N ARG A 67 12.08 -4.19 -4.22
CA ARG A 67 11.89 -5.51 -3.62
C ARG A 67 10.44 -5.97 -3.74
N THR A 68 9.50 -5.09 -3.47
CA THR A 68 8.07 -5.36 -3.60
C THR A 68 7.71 -5.68 -5.06
N LEU A 69 8.20 -4.90 -6.01
CA LEU A 69 8.00 -5.15 -7.44
C LEU A 69 8.56 -6.51 -7.87
N ARG A 70 9.74 -6.89 -7.41
CA ARG A 70 10.33 -8.20 -7.72
C ARG A 70 9.47 -9.34 -7.17
N ASN A 71 8.96 -9.20 -5.95
CA ASN A 71 8.09 -10.20 -5.36
C ASN A 71 6.76 -10.29 -6.11
N MET A 72 6.18 -9.16 -6.50
CA MET A 72 4.94 -9.12 -7.29
C MET A 72 5.14 -9.77 -8.66
N GLU A 73 6.26 -9.51 -9.31
CA GLU A 73 6.60 -10.11 -10.60
C GLU A 73 6.79 -11.63 -10.46
N LYS A 74 7.48 -12.06 -9.42
CA LYS A 74 7.65 -13.49 -9.07
C LYS A 74 6.31 -14.17 -8.82
N ASP A 75 5.38 -13.49 -8.18
CA ASP A 75 4.03 -13.99 -7.90
C ASP A 75 3.08 -13.88 -9.10
N GLY A 76 3.54 -13.32 -10.21
CA GLY A 76 2.76 -13.19 -11.45
C GLY A 76 1.74 -12.06 -11.42
N LEU A 77 1.83 -11.13 -10.49
CA LEU A 77 0.87 -10.01 -10.35
C LEU A 77 1.19 -8.85 -11.28
N CYS A 78 2.44 -8.70 -11.67
CA CYS A 78 2.89 -7.74 -12.66
C CYS A 78 4.00 -8.38 -13.51
N GLU A 79 4.30 -7.73 -14.61
CA GLU A 79 5.39 -8.11 -15.49
C GLU A 79 6.17 -6.87 -15.89
N SER A 80 7.41 -7.05 -16.35
CA SER A 80 8.25 -5.94 -16.76
C SER A 80 8.94 -6.24 -18.07
N GLU A 81 9.16 -5.19 -18.85
CA GLU A 81 9.91 -5.22 -20.09
C GLU A 81 10.94 -4.10 -20.08
N TRP A 82 12.08 -4.36 -20.73
CA TRP A 82 13.07 -3.33 -20.92
C TRP A 82 12.60 -2.38 -22.03
N ASP A 83 12.49 -1.11 -21.70
CA ASP A 83 12.21 -0.08 -22.69
C ASP A 83 13.53 0.52 -23.18
N THR A 84 13.81 0.30 -24.45
CA THR A 84 15.01 0.79 -25.15
C THR A 84 14.68 1.95 -26.08
N SER A 85 13.45 2.39 -26.16
CA SER A 85 12.98 3.38 -27.13
C SER A 85 13.43 4.81 -26.83
N GLY A 86 14.02 5.06 -25.67
CA GLY A 86 14.39 6.40 -25.20
C GLY A 86 15.78 6.88 -25.62
N GLY A 87 16.24 6.59 -26.82
CA GLY A 87 17.47 7.07 -27.46
C GLY A 87 18.58 7.62 -26.58
N GLY A 88 19.66 6.85 -26.31
CA GLY A 88 20.90 7.34 -25.70
C GLY A 88 21.01 7.27 -24.19
N GLY A 89 19.96 6.85 -23.46
CA GLY A 89 20.01 6.59 -22.02
C GLY A 89 20.05 5.09 -21.70
N PRO A 90 20.33 4.70 -20.45
CA PRO A 90 20.21 3.31 -20.02
C PRO A 90 18.77 2.81 -20.21
N ALA A 91 18.63 1.54 -20.62
CA ALA A 91 17.32 0.90 -20.74
C ALA A 91 16.61 0.94 -19.39
N ARG A 92 15.31 1.21 -19.41
CA ARG A 92 14.46 1.32 -18.22
C ARG A 92 13.46 0.17 -18.19
N ARG A 93 13.18 -0.35 -17.01
CA ARG A 93 12.12 -1.34 -16.83
C ARG A 93 10.77 -0.68 -16.77
N MET A 94 9.89 -1.08 -17.68
CA MET A 94 8.47 -0.69 -17.65
C MET A 94 7.64 -1.82 -17.07
N TYR A 95 6.86 -1.51 -16.05
CA TYR A 95 6.00 -2.47 -15.35
C TYR A 95 4.57 -2.34 -15.84
N SER A 96 3.88 -3.47 -15.94
CA SER A 96 2.46 -3.53 -16.27
C SER A 96 1.75 -4.56 -15.40
N ILE A 97 0.45 -4.35 -15.20
CA ILE A 97 -0.38 -5.29 -14.43
C ILE A 97 -0.74 -6.49 -15.29
N THR A 98 -0.79 -7.67 -14.68
CA THR A 98 -1.27 -8.90 -15.31
C THR A 98 -2.76 -9.13 -14.97
N ASP A 99 -3.38 -10.10 -15.65
CA ASP A 99 -4.75 -10.51 -15.31
C ASP A 99 -4.85 -11.05 -13.88
N ALA A 100 -3.82 -11.79 -13.45
CA ALA A 100 -3.73 -12.24 -12.05
C ALA A 100 -3.59 -11.05 -11.09
N GLY A 101 -2.84 -10.02 -11.46
CA GLY A 101 -2.72 -8.78 -10.69
C GLY A 101 -4.04 -8.05 -10.57
N GLU A 102 -4.83 -7.99 -11.64
CA GLU A 102 -6.16 -7.38 -11.61
C GLU A 102 -7.13 -8.14 -10.69
N ALA A 103 -7.12 -9.47 -10.76
CA ALA A 103 -7.92 -10.29 -9.86
C ALA A 103 -7.52 -10.09 -8.39
N TYR A 104 -6.23 -10.04 -8.12
CA TYR A 104 -5.71 -9.80 -6.78
C TYR A 104 -6.06 -8.40 -6.27
N LEU A 105 -6.00 -7.39 -7.13
CA LEU A 105 -6.44 -6.04 -6.80
C LEU A 105 -7.92 -6.01 -6.40
N GLN A 106 -8.76 -6.76 -7.09
CA GLN A 106 -10.18 -6.86 -6.75
C GLN A 106 -10.39 -7.43 -5.35
N PHE A 107 -9.68 -8.50 -4.97
CA PHE A 107 -9.73 -9.04 -3.62
C PHE A 107 -9.31 -8.01 -2.58
N TRP A 108 -8.27 -7.24 -2.88
CA TRP A 108 -7.82 -6.17 -2.01
C TRP A 108 -8.86 -5.05 -1.85
N ALA A 109 -9.49 -4.66 -2.96
CA ALA A 109 -10.52 -3.62 -2.91
C ALA A 109 -11.69 -4.04 -2.01
N GLU A 110 -12.14 -5.29 -2.10
CA GLU A 110 -13.19 -5.84 -1.24
C GLU A 110 -12.76 -5.85 0.24
N ALA A 111 -11.54 -6.28 0.51
CA ALA A 111 -11.00 -6.30 1.87
C ALA A 111 -10.85 -4.88 2.43
N LEU A 112 -10.43 -3.93 1.62
CA LEU A 112 -10.28 -2.53 2.01
C LEU A 112 -11.64 -1.86 2.27
N GLU A 113 -12.67 -2.21 1.51
CA GLU A 113 -14.03 -1.76 1.80
C GLU A 113 -14.50 -2.23 3.18
N GLN A 114 -14.21 -3.48 3.53
CA GLN A 114 -14.52 -3.99 4.86
C GLN A 114 -13.71 -3.27 5.95
N TYR A 115 -12.45 -3.01 5.70
CA TYR A 115 -11.60 -2.23 6.60
C TYR A 115 -12.16 -0.83 6.81
N GLN A 116 -12.61 -0.18 5.74
CA GLN A 116 -13.24 1.13 5.79
C GLN A 116 -14.52 1.10 6.65
N ARG A 117 -15.37 0.09 6.47
CA ARG A 117 -16.58 -0.07 7.31
C ARG A 117 -16.21 -0.26 8.78
N ASN A 118 -15.17 -1.02 9.07
CA ASN A 118 -14.70 -1.22 10.45
C ASN A 118 -14.23 0.11 11.07
N MET A 119 -13.52 0.92 10.30
CA MET A 119 -13.10 2.26 10.73
C MET A 119 -14.30 3.18 10.93
N ASP A 120 -15.29 3.11 10.06
CA ASP A 120 -16.52 3.88 10.20
C ASP A 120 -17.26 3.52 11.49
N THR A 121 -17.33 2.25 11.82
CA THR A 121 -17.90 1.77 13.09
C THR A 121 -17.14 2.34 14.28
N PHE A 122 -15.83 2.28 14.23
CA PHE A 122 -14.97 2.86 15.29
C PHE A 122 -15.28 4.35 15.49
N PHE A 123 -15.28 5.12 14.42
CA PHE A 123 -15.51 6.55 14.51
C PHE A 123 -16.94 6.89 14.92
N SER A 124 -17.93 6.09 14.50
CA SER A 124 -19.31 6.26 14.95
C SER A 124 -19.45 6.10 16.46
N LEU A 125 -18.79 5.09 17.02
CA LEU A 125 -18.76 4.87 18.47
C LEU A 125 -18.00 5.97 19.20
N TYR A 126 -16.88 6.42 18.62
CA TYR A 126 -16.06 7.45 19.22
C TYR A 126 -16.74 8.82 19.22
N THR A 127 -17.38 9.21 18.13
CA THR A 127 -18.04 10.51 17.98
C THR A 127 -19.50 10.50 18.46
N GLY A 128 -20.11 9.33 18.57
CA GLY A 128 -21.55 9.20 18.82
C GLY A 128 -22.40 9.55 17.60
N LYS A 129 -21.79 9.73 16.42
CA LYS A 129 -22.50 10.08 15.18
C LYS A 129 -22.52 8.91 14.22
N PRO A 130 -23.67 8.62 13.56
CA PRO A 130 -23.72 7.57 12.55
C PRO A 130 -22.86 7.89 11.33
N PRO A 131 -22.36 6.87 10.58
CA PRO A 131 -21.47 7.05 9.43
C PRO A 131 -22.01 7.99 8.36
N THR A 132 -23.31 7.97 8.11
CA THR A 132 -23.98 8.81 7.11
C THR A 132 -23.84 10.31 7.40
N GLN A 133 -23.73 10.71 8.65
CA GLN A 133 -23.58 12.11 9.05
C GLN A 133 -22.13 12.61 8.91
N ARG A 134 -21.16 11.72 8.88
CA ARG A 134 -19.75 12.07 8.65
C ARG A 134 -19.48 12.46 7.20
N ASN A 135 -20.07 11.72 6.28
CA ASN A 135 -19.88 11.93 4.84
C ASN A 135 -20.58 13.20 4.33
N GLN A 136 -21.58 13.68 5.04
CA GLN A 136 -22.28 14.93 4.66
C GLN A 136 -21.50 16.20 4.96
N GLN A 137 -20.46 16.12 5.78
CA GLN A 137 -19.64 17.28 6.12
C GLN A 137 -18.55 17.59 5.09
N GLU A 138 -18.22 16.62 4.24
CA GLU A 138 -17.22 16.81 3.16
C GLU A 138 -17.83 17.37 1.86
N ASP A 139 -19.14 17.34 1.72
CA ASP A 139 -19.86 17.80 0.54
C ASP A 139 -20.30 19.28 0.61
N VAL A 140 -19.92 20.00 1.65
CA VAL A 140 -20.20 21.42 1.82
C VAL A 140 -18.88 22.19 1.78
N GLY A 141 -18.34 22.32 0.60
CA GLY A 141 -17.18 23.16 0.37
C GLY A 141 -17.37 24.05 -0.83
#